data_5a52b043e1672b295e3a302984e548e2
#
_entry.id   5a52b043e1672b295e3a302984e548e2
#
_cell.length_a   1.000
_cell.length_b   1.000
_cell.length_c   1.000
_cell.angle_alpha   90.00
_cell.angle_beta   90.00
_cell.angle_gamma   90.00
#
_symmetry.space_group_name_H-M   'P 1'
#
loop_
_entity.id
_entity.type
_entity.pdbx_description
1 polymer ?
#
loop_
_entity_poly.entity_id
_entity_poly.type
_entity_poly.pdbx_seq_one_letter_code
_entity_poly.pdbx_strand_id
1 'polypeptide(L)'
;MAVNASAQNVSAKSQEKQNMQESQTMPPQLRAARLGKQRIVKTIILTVTLLFLFVPLVSMFLFTIRHPLSGKWSFDPWIAIFTGDGSALGADLSTLWSGLGASLALCVVIVLIMLVLLVPTMVIVHIRSRRLERAIEWVATLPLTIPAIVLVVGLGPIYRWLSADVLSTNPIWLCFAYVVLVMPFAFRALAVGLNSIDVKTLCEASRSLGASWPRVFFRVLIPNLWQSILSASFISIAVVLGEYTVASLLGRMNLQVALYQLGQSNSQISTAMSLLALLFGVILLVALDLISGAMRRNKEGDNS
;
A
#
# COMPACT_ATOMS: atom_id res chain seq x y z
N MET A 1 -0.47 11.17 -31.35
CA MET A 1 -0.96 10.14 -30.42
C MET A 1 -2.28 10.52 -29.71
N ALA A 2 -2.53 11.78 -29.39
CA ALA A 2 -3.77 12.22 -28.70
C ALA A 2 -5.07 12.05 -29.53
N VAL A 3 -5.01 12.14 -30.86
CA VAL A 3 -6.20 12.02 -31.75
C VAL A 3 -6.74 10.58 -31.79
N ASN A 4 -5.89 9.56 -31.68
CA ASN A 4 -6.31 8.16 -31.67
C ASN A 4 -6.97 7.75 -30.33
N ALA A 5 -6.57 8.35 -29.22
CA ALA A 5 -7.17 8.08 -27.89
C ALA A 5 -8.59 8.68 -27.77
N SER A 6 -8.84 9.85 -28.40
CA SER A 6 -10.16 10.46 -28.41
C SER A 6 -11.15 9.69 -29.32
N ALA A 7 -10.68 9.19 -30.47
CA ALA A 7 -11.48 8.37 -31.38
C ALA A 7 -11.86 7.01 -30.75
N GLN A 8 -10.94 6.38 -30.02
CA GLN A 8 -11.21 5.13 -29.28
C GLN A 8 -12.22 5.34 -28.14
N ASN A 9 -12.14 6.46 -27.43
CA ASN A 9 -13.09 6.78 -26.35
C ASN A 9 -14.50 7.10 -26.86
N VAL A 10 -14.60 7.75 -28.01
CA VAL A 10 -15.89 8.00 -28.69
C VAL A 10 -16.48 6.70 -29.22
N SER A 11 -15.66 5.82 -29.80
CA SER A 11 -16.09 4.50 -30.26
C SER A 11 -16.58 3.61 -29.12
N ALA A 12 -15.86 3.58 -27.99
CA ALA A 12 -16.23 2.82 -26.79
C ALA A 12 -17.58 3.31 -26.19
N LYS A 13 -17.77 4.63 -26.08
CA LYS A 13 -19.04 5.23 -25.62
C LYS A 13 -20.21 4.98 -26.58
N SER A 14 -19.94 4.94 -27.87
CA SER A 14 -20.97 4.61 -28.88
C SER A 14 -21.36 3.14 -28.80
N GLN A 15 -20.42 2.24 -28.62
CA GLN A 15 -20.68 0.82 -28.41
C GLN A 15 -21.43 0.55 -27.10
N GLU A 16 -21.08 1.27 -26.04
CA GLU A 16 -21.80 1.16 -24.76
C GLU A 16 -23.23 1.62 -24.84
N LYS A 17 -23.52 2.71 -25.57
CA LYS A 17 -24.87 3.17 -25.84
C LYS A 17 -25.66 2.20 -26.71
N GLN A 18 -25.07 1.62 -27.77
CA GLN A 18 -25.69 0.60 -28.60
C GLN A 18 -26.00 -0.66 -27.78
N ASN A 19 -25.08 -1.15 -26.98
CA ASN A 19 -25.31 -2.30 -26.10
C ASN A 19 -26.41 -2.03 -25.05
N MET A 20 -26.52 -0.80 -24.55
CA MET A 20 -27.63 -0.39 -23.67
C MET A 20 -28.98 -0.38 -24.39
N GLN A 21 -29.04 0.14 -25.59
CA GLN A 21 -30.27 0.15 -26.42
C GLN A 21 -30.70 -1.27 -26.84
N GLU A 22 -29.77 -2.11 -27.30
CA GLU A 22 -30.02 -3.52 -27.58
C GLU A 22 -30.51 -4.28 -26.35
N SER A 23 -29.96 -3.97 -25.16
CA SER A 23 -30.44 -4.57 -23.93
C SER A 23 -31.85 -4.15 -23.53
N GLN A 24 -32.32 -2.96 -23.96
CA GLN A 24 -33.68 -2.47 -23.69
C GLN A 24 -34.74 -3.09 -24.65
N THR A 25 -34.37 -3.47 -25.87
CA THR A 25 -35.26 -4.06 -26.86
C THR A 25 -35.37 -5.59 -26.80
N MET A 26 -34.51 -6.24 -25.99
CA MET A 26 -34.46 -7.70 -25.86
C MET A 26 -35.64 -8.25 -25.05
N PRO A 27 -36.31 -9.36 -25.49
CA PRO A 27 -37.35 -10.03 -24.71
C PRO A 27 -36.87 -10.40 -23.27
N PRO A 28 -37.76 -10.31 -22.26
CA PRO A 28 -37.40 -10.55 -20.86
C PRO A 28 -36.71 -11.88 -20.60
N GLN A 29 -37.11 -12.94 -21.36
CA GLN A 29 -36.55 -14.28 -21.25
C GLN A 29 -35.07 -14.35 -21.70
N LEU A 30 -34.74 -13.69 -22.80
CA LEU A 30 -33.33 -13.63 -23.30
C LEU A 30 -32.44 -12.76 -22.41
N ARG A 31 -33.02 -11.71 -21.82
CA ARG A 31 -32.34 -10.86 -20.83
C ARG A 31 -31.99 -11.64 -19.58
N ALA A 32 -32.92 -12.45 -19.04
CA ALA A 32 -32.66 -13.30 -17.87
C ALA A 32 -31.61 -14.36 -18.17
N ALA A 33 -31.66 -15.01 -19.36
CA ALA A 33 -30.65 -15.98 -19.77
C ALA A 33 -29.24 -15.36 -19.94
N ARG A 34 -29.14 -14.15 -20.51
CA ARG A 34 -27.87 -13.42 -20.68
C ARG A 34 -27.28 -12.98 -19.34
N LEU A 35 -28.12 -12.49 -18.42
CA LEU A 35 -27.71 -12.15 -17.05
C LEU A 35 -27.30 -13.37 -16.24
N GLY A 36 -27.99 -14.51 -16.41
CA GLY A 36 -27.62 -15.78 -15.79
C GLY A 36 -26.25 -16.26 -16.28
N LYS A 37 -26.01 -16.25 -17.60
CA LYS A 37 -24.70 -16.62 -18.17
C LYS A 37 -23.57 -15.71 -17.70
N GLN A 38 -23.80 -14.40 -17.63
CA GLN A 38 -22.83 -13.43 -17.11
C GLN A 38 -22.53 -13.65 -15.61
N ARG A 39 -23.54 -13.99 -14.81
CA ARG A 39 -23.34 -14.35 -13.39
C ARG A 39 -22.48 -15.61 -13.25
N ILE A 40 -22.79 -16.67 -14.01
CA ILE A 40 -22.02 -17.90 -14.00
C ILE A 40 -20.54 -17.64 -14.36
N VAL A 41 -20.29 -16.92 -15.45
CA VAL A 41 -18.92 -16.57 -15.88
C VAL A 41 -18.20 -15.76 -14.81
N LYS A 42 -18.85 -14.73 -14.24
CA LYS A 42 -18.28 -13.93 -13.14
C LYS A 42 -17.97 -14.78 -11.91
N THR A 43 -18.88 -15.70 -11.53
CA THR A 43 -18.67 -16.60 -10.38
C THR A 43 -17.52 -17.55 -10.64
N ILE A 44 -17.42 -18.14 -11.84
CA ILE A 44 -16.30 -19.03 -12.20
C ILE A 44 -14.98 -18.27 -12.14
N ILE A 45 -14.89 -17.10 -12.76
CA ILE A 45 -13.67 -16.27 -12.73
C ILE A 45 -13.30 -15.92 -11.28
N LEU A 46 -14.27 -15.47 -10.47
CA LEU A 46 -14.04 -15.14 -9.07
C LEU A 46 -13.56 -16.36 -8.27
N THR A 47 -14.22 -17.51 -8.44
CA THR A 47 -13.85 -18.76 -7.75
C THR A 47 -12.45 -19.22 -8.14
N VAL A 48 -12.11 -19.22 -9.43
CA VAL A 48 -10.78 -19.61 -9.91
C VAL A 48 -9.72 -18.65 -9.35
N THR A 49 -9.99 -17.33 -9.37
CA THR A 49 -9.08 -16.34 -8.81
C THR A 49 -8.88 -16.52 -7.30
N LEU A 50 -9.97 -16.74 -6.56
CA LEU A 50 -9.89 -17.01 -5.12
C LEU A 50 -9.12 -18.29 -4.83
N LEU A 51 -9.40 -19.40 -5.53
CA LEU A 51 -8.63 -20.63 -5.37
C LEU A 51 -7.15 -20.43 -5.65
N PHE A 52 -6.82 -19.73 -6.74
CA PHE A 52 -5.44 -19.42 -7.08
C PHE A 52 -4.71 -18.62 -5.98
N LEU A 53 -5.41 -17.72 -5.30
CA LEU A 53 -4.85 -16.93 -4.20
C LEU A 53 -4.80 -17.71 -2.88
N PHE A 54 -5.83 -18.49 -2.57
CA PHE A 54 -5.93 -19.17 -1.28
C PHE A 54 -5.12 -20.46 -1.21
N VAL A 55 -4.97 -21.20 -2.31
CA VAL A 55 -4.22 -22.48 -2.33
C VAL A 55 -2.78 -22.32 -1.81
N PRO A 56 -1.99 -21.31 -2.26
CA PRO A 56 -0.66 -21.08 -1.70
C PRO A 56 -0.67 -20.75 -0.20
N LEU A 57 -1.64 -19.95 0.27
CA LEU A 57 -1.75 -19.60 1.69
C LEU A 57 -2.07 -20.81 2.56
N VAL A 58 -3.00 -21.66 2.10
CA VAL A 58 -3.30 -22.94 2.78
C VAL A 58 -2.08 -23.83 2.79
N SER A 59 -1.36 -23.93 1.68
CA SER A 59 -0.11 -24.71 1.59
C SER A 59 0.95 -24.20 2.56
N MET A 60 1.15 -22.88 2.65
CA MET A 60 2.06 -22.29 3.63
C MET A 60 1.64 -22.61 5.06
N PHE A 61 0.33 -22.48 5.38
CA PHE A 61 -0.18 -22.84 6.70
C PHE A 61 0.05 -24.33 7.03
N LEU A 62 -0.28 -25.23 6.11
CA LEU A 62 -0.03 -26.67 6.26
C LEU A 62 1.46 -26.97 6.47
N PHE A 63 2.35 -26.26 5.78
CA PHE A 63 3.79 -26.37 5.97
C PHE A 63 4.21 -26.00 7.40
N THR A 64 3.61 -24.99 8.01
CA THR A 64 3.96 -24.55 9.37
C THR A 64 3.52 -25.52 10.46
N ILE A 65 2.51 -26.35 10.23
CA ILE A 65 1.97 -27.30 11.21
C ILE A 65 2.35 -28.75 10.94
N ARG A 66 3.09 -29.05 9.86
CA ARG A 66 3.53 -30.37 9.52
C ARG A 66 5.05 -30.49 9.65
N HIS A 67 5.52 -31.32 10.58
CA HIS A 67 6.96 -31.50 10.79
C HIS A 67 7.63 -32.10 9.53
N PRO A 68 8.68 -31.45 8.97
CA PRO A 68 9.22 -31.79 7.64
C PRO A 68 9.78 -33.23 7.56
N LEU A 69 10.39 -33.73 8.63
CA LEU A 69 11.04 -35.04 8.66
C LEU A 69 10.11 -36.15 9.11
N SER A 70 9.26 -35.93 10.12
CA SER A 70 8.41 -36.99 10.70
C SER A 70 7.00 -37.04 10.09
N GLY A 71 6.58 -35.98 9.37
CA GLY A 71 5.23 -35.86 8.84
C GLY A 71 4.13 -35.69 9.89
N LYS A 72 4.50 -35.65 11.18
CA LYS A 72 3.56 -35.45 12.29
C LYS A 72 3.04 -34.02 12.34
N TRP A 73 1.82 -33.87 12.80
CA TRP A 73 1.20 -32.57 13.01
C TRP A 73 1.74 -31.96 14.31
N SER A 74 2.24 -30.74 14.29
CA SER A 74 2.73 -30.01 15.44
C SER A 74 2.45 -28.52 15.28
N PHE A 75 2.03 -27.86 16.36
CA PHE A 75 1.86 -26.43 16.46
C PHE A 75 3.06 -25.73 17.13
N ASP A 76 4.18 -26.43 17.31
CA ASP A 76 5.37 -25.90 18.00
C ASP A 76 5.88 -24.58 17.42
N PRO A 77 5.91 -24.36 16.07
CA PRO A 77 6.31 -23.07 15.52
C PRO A 77 5.42 -21.90 15.97
N TRP A 78 4.11 -22.14 16.06
CA TRP A 78 3.14 -21.15 16.53
C TRP A 78 3.27 -20.88 18.02
N ILE A 79 3.43 -21.93 18.81
CA ILE A 79 3.65 -21.82 20.26
C ILE A 79 4.93 -21.03 20.51
N ALA A 80 6.03 -21.34 19.84
CA ALA A 80 7.30 -20.62 19.97
C ALA A 80 7.14 -19.11 19.68
N ILE A 81 6.39 -18.73 18.65
CA ILE A 81 6.14 -17.31 18.32
C ILE A 81 5.36 -16.61 19.45
N PHE A 82 4.30 -17.23 19.97
CA PHE A 82 3.46 -16.62 21.00
C PHE A 82 4.09 -16.62 22.39
N THR A 83 4.92 -17.60 22.71
CA THR A 83 5.67 -17.65 23.97
C THR A 83 6.94 -16.81 23.93
N GLY A 84 7.43 -16.47 22.73
CA GLY A 84 8.70 -15.77 22.54
C GLY A 84 9.94 -16.65 22.74
N ASP A 85 9.77 -17.95 22.91
CA ASP A 85 10.83 -18.94 23.10
C ASP A 85 10.92 -19.91 21.94
N GLY A 86 11.92 -19.72 21.10
CA GLY A 86 12.23 -20.58 19.96
C GLY A 86 13.38 -21.55 20.22
N SER A 87 13.94 -21.58 21.43
CA SER A 87 15.15 -22.34 21.75
C SER A 87 15.01 -23.83 21.48
N ALA A 88 13.86 -24.43 21.81
CA ALA A 88 13.55 -25.83 21.52
C ALA A 88 13.56 -26.17 20.02
N LEU A 89 13.37 -25.17 19.15
CA LEU A 89 13.36 -25.31 17.68
C LEU A 89 14.64 -24.75 17.04
N GLY A 90 15.64 -24.38 17.83
CA GLY A 90 16.89 -23.79 17.36
C GLY A 90 16.76 -22.42 16.72
N ALA A 91 15.72 -21.65 17.08
CA ALA A 91 15.42 -20.35 16.52
C ALA A 91 15.63 -19.22 17.52
N ASP A 92 16.38 -18.19 17.13
CA ASP A 92 16.50 -16.95 17.89
C ASP A 92 15.43 -15.96 17.49
N LEU A 93 14.40 -15.83 18.33
CA LEU A 93 13.28 -14.92 18.10
C LEU A 93 13.60 -13.47 18.51
N SER A 94 14.70 -13.19 19.20
CA SER A 94 15.08 -11.82 19.57
C SER A 94 15.34 -10.96 18.34
N THR A 95 16.00 -11.52 17.33
CA THR A 95 16.24 -10.89 16.03
C THR A 95 14.94 -10.57 15.29
N LEU A 96 13.95 -11.47 15.38
CA LEU A 96 12.64 -11.27 14.79
C LEU A 96 11.91 -10.07 15.43
N TRP A 97 11.86 -10.02 16.76
CA TRP A 97 11.19 -8.94 17.48
C TRP A 97 11.90 -7.59 17.29
N SER A 98 13.21 -7.58 17.23
CA SER A 98 13.98 -6.37 16.90
C SER A 98 13.71 -5.88 15.48
N GLY A 99 13.66 -6.79 14.50
CA GLY A 99 13.30 -6.48 13.11
C GLY A 99 11.87 -5.97 12.96
N LEU A 100 10.90 -6.55 13.68
CA LEU A 100 9.53 -6.09 13.72
C LEU A 100 9.44 -4.67 14.30
N GLY A 101 10.07 -4.43 15.44
CA GLY A 101 10.12 -3.10 16.06
C GLY A 101 10.74 -2.04 15.14
N ALA A 102 11.84 -2.38 14.46
CA ALA A 102 12.48 -1.51 13.49
C ALA A 102 11.54 -1.18 12.30
N SER A 103 10.85 -2.18 11.75
CA SER A 103 9.91 -1.96 10.65
C SER A 103 8.70 -1.12 11.06
N LEU A 104 8.14 -1.34 12.24
CA LEU A 104 7.03 -0.52 12.75
C LEU A 104 7.45 0.93 12.97
N ALA A 105 8.63 1.15 13.55
CA ALA A 105 9.20 2.49 13.71
C ALA A 105 9.42 3.18 12.35
N LEU A 106 9.95 2.46 11.37
CA LEU A 106 10.12 2.94 10.00
C LEU A 106 8.77 3.31 9.36
N CYS A 107 7.73 2.48 9.51
CA CYS A 107 6.39 2.79 9.02
C CYS A 107 5.88 4.12 9.55
N VAL A 108 5.99 4.35 10.87
CA VAL A 108 5.56 5.61 11.49
C VAL A 108 6.33 6.80 10.94
N VAL A 109 7.67 6.70 10.92
CA VAL A 109 8.54 7.80 10.46
C VAL A 109 8.28 8.11 8.99
N ILE A 110 8.16 7.09 8.12
CA ILE A 110 7.96 7.30 6.69
C ILE A 110 6.58 7.89 6.40
N VAL A 111 5.53 7.39 7.06
CA VAL A 111 4.19 7.98 6.93
C VAL A 111 4.20 9.44 7.36
N LEU A 112 4.84 9.78 8.49
CA LEU A 112 4.95 11.16 8.95
C LEU A 112 5.71 12.04 7.94
N ILE A 113 6.85 11.58 7.43
CA ILE A 113 7.63 12.31 6.41
C ILE A 113 6.77 12.52 5.16
N MET A 114 6.09 11.48 4.67
CA MET A 114 5.26 11.56 3.48
C MET A 114 4.09 12.53 3.68
N LEU A 115 3.42 12.49 4.83
CA LEU A 115 2.31 13.40 5.12
C LEU A 115 2.76 14.85 5.24
N VAL A 116 3.87 15.10 5.93
CA VAL A 116 4.39 16.45 6.17
C VAL A 116 5.00 17.08 4.91
N LEU A 117 5.67 16.28 4.06
CA LEU A 117 6.30 16.80 2.85
C LEU A 117 5.38 16.74 1.63
N LEU A 118 4.74 15.58 1.40
CA LEU A 118 4.06 15.34 0.14
C LEU A 118 2.68 16.02 0.09
N VAL A 119 1.90 15.96 1.18
CA VAL A 119 0.53 16.52 1.17
C VAL A 119 0.54 18.04 0.95
N PRO A 120 1.30 18.85 1.71
CA PRO A 120 1.34 20.29 1.45
C PRO A 120 1.90 20.64 0.08
N THR A 121 2.96 19.95 -0.35
CA THR A 121 3.59 20.17 -1.64
C THR A 121 2.61 19.93 -2.78
N MET A 122 1.89 18.80 -2.76
CA MET A 122 0.92 18.47 -3.79
C MET A 122 -0.27 19.42 -3.82
N VAL A 123 -0.78 19.83 -2.66
CA VAL A 123 -1.84 20.84 -2.57
C VAL A 123 -1.41 22.17 -3.19
N ILE A 124 -0.23 22.68 -2.82
CA ILE A 124 0.29 23.94 -3.33
C ILE A 124 0.49 23.88 -4.84
N VAL A 125 1.07 22.81 -5.32
CA VAL A 125 1.36 22.60 -6.74
C VAL A 125 0.08 22.47 -7.56
N HIS A 126 -0.90 21.73 -7.06
CA HIS A 126 -2.20 21.53 -7.70
C HIS A 126 -2.96 22.87 -7.89
N ILE A 127 -2.90 23.76 -6.88
CA ILE A 127 -3.51 25.10 -6.96
C ILE A 127 -2.74 26.04 -7.91
N ARG A 128 -1.41 25.93 -7.94
CA ARG A 128 -0.56 26.93 -8.60
C ARG A 128 -0.39 26.71 -10.10
N SER A 129 -0.15 25.47 -10.54
CA SER A 129 0.16 25.21 -11.94
C SER A 129 0.08 23.73 -12.33
N ARG A 130 -0.76 23.42 -13.31
CA ARG A 130 -0.84 22.11 -13.96
C ARG A 130 0.48 21.64 -14.63
N ARG A 131 1.34 22.58 -15.03
CA ARG A 131 2.64 22.22 -15.61
C ARG A 131 3.60 21.75 -14.53
N LEU A 132 3.60 22.41 -13.39
CA LEU A 132 4.42 22.04 -12.24
C LEU A 132 3.96 20.70 -11.63
N GLU A 133 2.66 20.47 -11.57
CA GLU A 133 2.08 19.19 -11.14
C GLU A 133 2.61 18.02 -11.99
N ARG A 134 2.58 18.16 -13.31
CA ARG A 134 3.14 17.15 -14.23
C ARG A 134 4.65 16.95 -14.06
N ALA A 135 5.41 18.02 -13.86
CA ALA A 135 6.85 17.91 -13.63
C ALA A 135 7.16 17.16 -12.34
N ILE A 136 6.43 17.42 -11.26
CA ILE A 136 6.60 16.70 -9.99
C ILE A 136 6.14 15.26 -10.12
N GLU A 137 5.07 14.97 -10.85
CA GLU A 137 4.62 13.62 -11.14
C GLU A 137 5.71 12.80 -11.84
N TRP A 138 6.37 13.39 -12.85
CA TRP A 138 7.50 12.77 -13.53
C TRP A 138 8.64 12.45 -12.55
N VAL A 139 9.06 13.43 -11.74
CA VAL A 139 10.12 13.24 -10.74
C VAL A 139 9.73 12.20 -9.69
N ALA A 140 8.51 12.28 -9.16
CA ALA A 140 8.02 11.35 -8.15
C ALA A 140 7.91 9.90 -8.66
N THR A 141 7.70 9.70 -9.96
CA THR A 141 7.60 8.35 -10.56
C THR A 141 8.92 7.77 -11.05
N LEU A 142 9.99 8.57 -11.15
CA LEU A 142 11.32 8.10 -11.57
C LEU A 142 11.81 6.87 -10.79
N PRO A 143 11.65 6.77 -9.47
CA PRO A 143 12.12 5.61 -8.71
C PRO A 143 11.51 4.28 -9.16
N LEU A 144 10.30 4.27 -9.75
CA LEU A 144 9.70 3.05 -10.30
C LEU A 144 10.44 2.49 -11.52
N THR A 145 11.18 3.33 -12.24
CA THR A 145 11.94 2.91 -13.42
C THR A 145 13.32 2.37 -13.06
N ILE A 146 13.78 2.62 -11.84
CA ILE A 146 15.09 2.23 -11.35
C ILE A 146 14.94 0.93 -10.53
N PRO A 147 15.60 -0.18 -10.89
CA PRO A 147 15.62 -1.38 -10.06
C PRO A 147 16.16 -1.06 -8.65
N ALA A 148 15.53 -1.61 -7.60
CA ALA A 148 15.90 -1.35 -6.21
C ALA A 148 17.40 -1.60 -5.93
N ILE A 149 17.98 -2.62 -6.57
CA ILE A 149 19.41 -2.93 -6.44
C ILE A 149 20.28 -1.77 -6.96
N VAL A 150 19.93 -1.17 -8.10
CA VAL A 150 20.68 -0.03 -8.67
C VAL A 150 20.55 1.20 -7.77
N LEU A 151 19.36 1.42 -7.20
CA LEU A 151 19.14 2.49 -6.23
C LEU A 151 20.08 2.33 -5.02
N VAL A 152 20.19 1.11 -4.48
CA VAL A 152 21.06 0.83 -3.33
C VAL A 152 22.53 0.98 -3.65
N VAL A 153 22.97 0.54 -4.84
CA VAL A 153 24.35 0.73 -5.29
C VAL A 153 24.70 2.22 -5.35
N GLY A 154 23.78 3.05 -5.85
CA GLY A 154 23.94 4.50 -5.88
C GLY A 154 23.91 5.16 -4.49
N LEU A 155 23.07 4.68 -3.58
CA LEU A 155 22.96 5.18 -2.21
C LEU A 155 24.05 4.64 -1.27
N GLY A 156 24.67 3.50 -1.58
CA GLY A 156 25.66 2.81 -0.74
C GLY A 156 26.81 3.71 -0.27
N PRO A 157 27.48 4.48 -1.16
CA PRO A 157 28.53 5.43 -0.72
C PRO A 157 28.02 6.51 0.22
N ILE A 158 26.81 7.04 -0.03
CA ILE A 158 26.17 8.05 0.81
C ILE A 158 25.88 7.47 2.21
N TYR A 159 25.30 6.27 2.26
CA TYR A 159 25.00 5.61 3.53
C TYR A 159 26.26 5.23 4.29
N ARG A 160 27.35 4.88 3.61
CA ARG A 160 28.62 4.57 4.22
C ARG A 160 29.25 5.80 4.87
N TRP A 161 29.31 6.92 4.14
CA TRP A 161 29.78 8.20 4.66
C TRP A 161 28.90 8.67 5.83
N LEU A 162 27.59 8.63 5.67
CA LEU A 162 26.63 9.06 6.68
C LEU A 162 26.72 8.22 7.96
N SER A 163 26.99 6.92 7.84
CA SER A 163 27.12 6.00 8.98
C SER A 163 28.44 6.16 9.74
N ALA A 164 29.50 6.59 9.06
CA ALA A 164 30.81 6.76 9.68
C ALA A 164 30.87 8.05 10.53
N ASP A 165 30.29 9.15 10.01
CA ASP A 165 30.55 10.48 10.58
C ASP A 165 29.32 11.11 11.27
N VAL A 166 28.09 10.74 10.88
CA VAL A 166 26.88 11.47 11.28
C VAL A 166 25.81 10.57 11.89
N LEU A 167 25.55 9.41 11.31
CA LEU A 167 24.45 8.53 11.69
C LEU A 167 24.96 7.18 12.21
N SER A 168 24.29 6.68 13.25
CA SER A 168 24.53 5.32 13.75
C SER A 168 24.07 4.25 12.74
N THR A 169 24.41 2.99 13.01
CA THR A 169 23.91 1.83 12.24
C THR A 169 22.43 1.52 12.49
N ASN A 170 21.69 2.40 13.17
CA ASN A 170 20.29 2.20 13.50
C ASN A 170 19.43 2.06 12.22
N PRO A 171 18.53 1.05 12.16
CA PRO A 171 17.64 0.84 11.01
C PRO A 171 16.76 2.04 10.64
N ILE A 172 16.48 2.94 11.59
CA ILE A 172 15.62 4.11 11.37
C ILE A 172 16.11 4.98 10.20
N TRP A 173 17.41 5.01 9.95
CA TRP A 173 18.00 5.77 8.86
C TRP A 173 17.70 5.23 7.45
N LEU A 174 17.12 4.02 7.35
CA LEU A 174 16.54 3.54 6.09
C LEU A 174 15.41 4.45 5.60
N CYS A 175 14.86 5.31 6.45
CA CYS A 175 13.77 6.22 6.09
C CYS A 175 14.09 7.06 4.85
N PHE A 176 15.32 7.50 4.64
CA PHE A 176 15.70 8.29 3.47
C PHE A 176 15.56 7.50 2.16
N ALA A 177 16.03 6.24 2.13
CA ALA A 177 15.87 5.39 0.96
C ALA A 177 14.41 4.98 0.75
N TYR A 178 13.71 4.69 1.84
CA TYR A 178 12.32 4.23 1.77
C TYR A 178 11.34 5.34 1.36
N VAL A 179 11.60 6.59 1.73
CA VAL A 179 10.83 7.74 1.24
C VAL A 179 10.89 7.80 -0.29
N VAL A 180 12.07 7.57 -0.89
CA VAL A 180 12.22 7.53 -2.34
C VAL A 180 11.42 6.40 -2.96
N LEU A 181 11.44 5.19 -2.37
CA LEU A 181 10.67 4.04 -2.85
C LEU A 181 9.16 4.21 -2.72
N VAL A 182 8.70 4.82 -1.63
CA VAL A 182 7.29 5.01 -1.31
C VAL A 182 6.67 6.17 -2.09
N MET A 183 7.48 7.19 -2.42
CA MET A 183 7.03 8.43 -3.05
C MET A 183 6.10 8.23 -4.27
N PRO A 184 6.40 7.35 -5.25
CA PRO A 184 5.55 7.18 -6.41
C PRO A 184 4.13 6.70 -6.07
N PHE A 185 4.02 5.81 -5.12
CA PHE A 185 2.75 5.20 -4.71
C PHE A 185 1.90 6.18 -3.91
N ALA A 186 2.51 6.84 -2.93
CA ALA A 186 1.84 7.86 -2.12
C ALA A 186 1.42 9.07 -2.96
N PHE A 187 2.27 9.51 -3.91
CA PHE A 187 1.93 10.55 -4.87
C PHE A 187 0.66 10.20 -5.66
N ARG A 188 0.60 9.01 -6.25
CA ARG A 188 -0.58 8.58 -7.03
C ARG A 188 -1.85 8.51 -6.19
N ALA A 189 -1.78 7.99 -4.97
CA ALA A 189 -2.92 7.93 -4.07
C ALA A 189 -3.47 9.33 -3.73
N LEU A 190 -2.58 10.29 -3.46
CA LEU A 190 -2.95 11.67 -3.17
C LEU A 190 -3.45 12.41 -4.42
N ALA A 191 -2.84 12.17 -5.59
CA ALA A 191 -3.25 12.79 -6.86
C ALA A 191 -4.69 12.41 -7.22
N VAL A 192 -5.12 11.17 -6.99
CA VAL A 192 -6.50 10.73 -7.18
C VAL A 192 -7.46 11.56 -6.31
N GLY A 193 -7.11 11.80 -5.05
CA GLY A 193 -7.92 12.61 -4.14
C GLY A 193 -7.99 14.06 -4.54
N LEU A 194 -6.87 14.68 -4.87
CA LEU A 194 -6.81 16.07 -5.31
C LEU A 194 -7.62 16.31 -6.61
N ASN A 195 -7.61 15.34 -7.52
CA ASN A 195 -8.39 15.41 -8.76
C ASN A 195 -9.89 15.11 -8.57
N SER A 196 -10.30 14.54 -7.43
CA SER A 196 -11.70 14.25 -7.13
C SER A 196 -12.49 15.41 -6.56
N ILE A 197 -11.81 16.48 -6.12
CA ILE A 197 -12.40 17.68 -5.54
C ILE A 197 -11.89 18.94 -6.25
N ASP A 198 -12.72 19.98 -6.28
CA ASP A 198 -12.27 21.28 -6.79
C ASP A 198 -11.55 22.05 -5.68
N VAL A 199 -10.26 21.72 -5.49
CA VAL A 199 -9.38 22.31 -4.47
C VAL A 199 -9.32 23.82 -4.60
N LYS A 200 -9.31 24.35 -5.84
CA LYS A 200 -9.17 25.78 -6.10
C LYS A 200 -10.39 26.56 -5.60
N THR A 201 -11.59 26.13 -5.99
CA THR A 201 -12.86 26.74 -5.55
C THR A 201 -13.04 26.67 -4.04
N LEU A 202 -12.69 25.51 -3.42
CA LEU A 202 -12.75 25.37 -1.97
C LEU A 202 -11.82 26.35 -1.24
N CYS A 203 -10.60 26.55 -1.76
CA CYS A 203 -9.66 27.52 -1.21
C CYS A 203 -10.15 28.96 -1.38
N GLU A 204 -10.62 29.33 -2.57
CA GLU A 204 -11.09 30.68 -2.87
C GLU A 204 -12.32 31.04 -2.02
N ALA A 205 -13.31 30.16 -1.92
CA ALA A 205 -14.49 30.36 -1.09
C ALA A 205 -14.15 30.49 0.40
N SER A 206 -13.28 29.63 0.91
CA SER A 206 -12.85 29.71 2.32
C SER A 206 -12.10 31.00 2.63
N ARG A 207 -11.27 31.46 1.70
CA ARG A 207 -10.50 32.70 1.86
C ARG A 207 -11.39 33.94 1.73
N SER A 208 -12.40 33.94 0.90
CA SER A 208 -13.40 35.02 0.80
C SER A 208 -14.17 35.19 2.11
N LEU A 209 -14.32 34.09 2.89
CA LEU A 209 -14.89 34.10 4.24
C LEU A 209 -13.86 34.50 5.33
N GLY A 210 -12.66 34.97 4.95
CA GLY A 210 -11.63 35.45 5.89
C GLY A 210 -10.76 34.34 6.52
N ALA A 211 -10.82 33.09 6.03
CA ALA A 211 -9.99 32.05 6.58
C ALA A 211 -8.51 32.22 6.21
N SER A 212 -7.61 32.06 7.18
CA SER A 212 -6.15 32.01 6.95
C SER A 212 -5.73 30.70 6.25
N TRP A 213 -4.58 30.69 5.54
CA TRP A 213 -4.07 29.52 4.85
C TRP A 213 -3.96 28.26 5.73
N PRO A 214 -3.41 28.31 6.96
CA PRO A 214 -3.40 27.16 7.84
C PRO A 214 -4.81 26.63 8.16
N ARG A 215 -5.79 27.54 8.35
CA ARG A 215 -7.17 27.17 8.62
C ARG A 215 -7.81 26.47 7.42
N VAL A 216 -7.58 26.95 6.20
CA VAL A 216 -8.03 26.30 4.95
C VAL A 216 -7.40 24.92 4.84
N PHE A 217 -6.09 24.81 5.05
CA PHE A 217 -5.38 23.54 4.93
C PHE A 217 -5.89 22.50 5.92
N PHE A 218 -5.92 22.80 7.22
CA PHE A 218 -6.26 21.81 8.26
C PHE A 218 -7.77 21.58 8.41
N ARG A 219 -8.62 22.58 8.17
CA ARG A 219 -10.07 22.46 8.41
C ARG A 219 -10.89 22.21 7.15
N VAL A 220 -10.34 22.50 5.96
CA VAL A 220 -11.07 22.30 4.70
C VAL A 220 -10.42 21.22 3.86
N LEU A 221 -9.12 21.35 3.53
CA LEU A 221 -8.47 20.43 2.60
C LEU A 221 -8.20 19.06 3.20
N ILE A 222 -7.57 18.96 4.36
CA ILE A 222 -7.25 17.68 5.00
C ILE A 222 -8.51 16.81 5.21
N PRO A 223 -9.63 17.32 5.75
CA PRO A 223 -10.85 16.54 5.92
C PRO A 223 -11.48 16.07 4.61
N ASN A 224 -11.30 16.83 3.51
CA ASN A 224 -11.80 16.42 2.19
C ASN A 224 -10.85 15.44 1.49
N LEU A 225 -9.55 15.46 1.81
CA LEU A 225 -8.53 14.55 1.28
C LEU A 225 -8.27 13.34 2.18
N TRP A 226 -8.98 13.21 3.30
CA TRP A 226 -8.73 12.20 4.33
C TRP A 226 -8.62 10.77 3.78
N GLN A 227 -9.53 10.39 2.89
CA GLN A 227 -9.53 9.07 2.26
C GLN A 227 -8.27 8.81 1.44
N SER A 228 -7.80 9.81 0.70
CA SER A 228 -6.59 9.71 -0.11
C SER A 228 -5.33 9.73 0.76
N ILE A 229 -5.35 10.48 1.85
CA ILE A 229 -4.29 10.48 2.86
C ILE A 229 -4.18 9.11 3.52
N LEU A 230 -5.30 8.51 3.91
CA LEU A 230 -5.32 7.13 4.45
C LEU A 230 -4.79 6.11 3.43
N SER A 231 -5.24 6.20 2.18
CA SER A 231 -4.77 5.32 1.11
C SER A 231 -3.27 5.47 0.87
N ALA A 232 -2.75 6.70 0.84
CA ALA A 232 -1.32 6.96 0.71
C ALA A 232 -0.53 6.39 1.89
N SER A 233 -1.02 6.59 3.11
CA SER A 233 -0.40 6.05 4.33
C SER A 233 -0.38 4.53 4.34
N PHE A 234 -1.50 3.90 3.98
CA PHE A 234 -1.60 2.45 3.90
C PHE A 234 -0.62 1.85 2.89
N ILE A 235 -0.59 2.39 1.66
CA ILE A 235 0.33 1.92 0.62
C ILE A 235 1.79 2.12 1.08
N SER A 236 2.09 3.23 1.76
CA SER A 236 3.41 3.48 2.33
C SER A 236 3.81 2.40 3.35
N ILE A 237 2.92 2.05 4.28
CA ILE A 237 3.13 0.99 5.26
C ILE A 237 3.35 -0.37 4.57
N ALA A 238 2.52 -0.70 3.58
CA ALA A 238 2.62 -1.95 2.85
C ALA A 238 3.98 -2.09 2.13
N VAL A 239 4.45 -1.03 1.47
CA VAL A 239 5.75 -1.01 0.79
C VAL A 239 6.90 -1.16 1.80
N VAL A 240 6.84 -0.45 2.94
CA VAL A 240 7.88 -0.50 3.97
C VAL A 240 7.95 -1.88 4.63
N LEU A 241 6.81 -2.47 4.98
CA LEU A 241 6.76 -3.81 5.59
C LEU A 241 7.21 -4.92 4.64
N GLY A 242 6.99 -4.76 3.33
CA GLY A 242 7.40 -5.72 2.31
C GLY A 242 8.83 -5.56 1.81
N GLU A 243 9.55 -4.51 2.25
CA GLU A 243 10.84 -4.16 1.68
C GLU A 243 11.99 -4.96 2.32
N TYR A 244 12.69 -5.76 1.50
CA TYR A 244 13.83 -6.57 1.87
C TYR A 244 15.14 -6.06 1.25
N THR A 245 15.10 -5.68 -0.01
CA THR A 245 16.30 -5.49 -0.86
C THR A 245 17.19 -4.38 -0.35
N VAL A 246 16.61 -3.22 -0.06
CA VAL A 246 17.36 -2.05 0.41
C VAL A 246 17.94 -2.29 1.80
N ALA A 247 17.13 -2.84 2.71
CA ALA A 247 17.59 -3.14 4.06
C ALA A 247 18.73 -4.16 4.06
N SER A 248 18.55 -5.27 3.32
CA SER A 248 19.56 -6.34 3.21
C SER A 248 20.87 -5.85 2.62
N LEU A 249 20.82 -5.13 1.50
CA LEU A 249 22.00 -4.65 0.79
C LEU A 249 22.74 -3.52 1.54
N LEU A 250 22.02 -2.72 2.32
CA LEU A 250 22.61 -1.70 3.20
C LEU A 250 23.04 -2.26 4.57
N GLY A 251 22.88 -3.57 4.80
CA GLY A 251 23.26 -4.24 6.06
C GLY A 251 22.46 -3.76 7.26
N ARG A 252 21.17 -3.43 7.07
CA ARG A 252 20.28 -2.94 8.13
C ARG A 252 19.21 -3.96 8.47
N MET A 253 18.87 -4.07 9.75
CA MET A 253 17.86 -4.98 10.23
C MET A 253 16.45 -4.38 10.03
N ASN A 254 15.56 -5.13 9.40
CA ASN A 254 14.13 -4.88 9.36
C ASN A 254 13.38 -6.22 9.46
N LEU A 255 12.04 -6.20 9.43
CA LEU A 255 11.23 -7.41 9.54
C LEU A 255 11.58 -8.44 8.45
N GLN A 256 11.73 -8.03 7.20
CA GLN A 256 11.99 -8.94 6.08
C GLN A 256 13.39 -9.57 6.15
N VAL A 257 14.40 -8.80 6.58
CA VAL A 257 15.76 -9.31 6.81
C VAL A 257 15.77 -10.28 7.99
N ALA A 258 15.04 -9.98 9.08
CA ALA A 258 14.89 -10.89 10.21
C ALA A 258 14.18 -12.19 9.82
N LEU A 259 13.11 -12.12 9.03
CA LEU A 259 12.41 -13.28 8.50
C LEU A 259 13.31 -14.13 7.60
N TYR A 260 14.11 -13.50 6.75
CA TYR A 260 15.07 -14.22 5.91
C TYR A 260 16.12 -14.95 6.74
N GLN A 261 16.72 -14.28 7.73
CA GLN A 261 17.72 -14.89 8.61
C GLN A 261 17.11 -16.03 9.43
N LEU A 262 15.91 -15.83 9.98
CA LEU A 262 15.20 -16.88 10.69
C LEU A 262 14.88 -18.07 9.79
N GLY A 263 14.53 -17.82 8.51
CA GLY A 263 14.28 -18.85 7.52
C GLY A 263 15.47 -19.76 7.22
N GLN A 264 16.70 -19.26 7.41
CA GLN A 264 17.93 -20.07 7.28
C GLN A 264 18.13 -21.04 8.45
N SER A 265 17.65 -20.71 9.64
CA SER A 265 17.72 -21.58 10.82
C SER A 265 16.44 -22.42 10.98
N ASN A 266 15.27 -21.84 10.86
CA ASN A 266 13.99 -22.50 10.98
C ASN A 266 12.94 -21.95 10.01
N SER A 267 12.76 -22.63 8.89
CA SER A 267 11.84 -22.23 7.83
C SER A 267 10.37 -22.27 8.24
N GLN A 268 9.98 -23.14 9.19
CA GLN A 268 8.59 -23.23 9.65
C GLN A 268 8.19 -22.02 10.49
N ILE A 269 9.04 -21.58 11.42
CA ILE A 269 8.79 -20.39 12.23
C ILE A 269 8.78 -19.13 11.33
N SER A 270 9.74 -19.02 10.40
CA SER A 270 9.79 -17.93 9.45
C SER A 270 8.52 -17.86 8.58
N THR A 271 8.04 -19.00 8.09
CA THR A 271 6.81 -19.06 7.30
C THR A 271 5.56 -18.74 8.15
N ALA A 272 5.48 -19.23 9.39
CA ALA A 272 4.38 -18.90 10.30
C ALA A 272 4.34 -17.40 10.60
N MET A 273 5.50 -16.78 10.85
CA MET A 273 5.58 -15.33 11.08
C MET A 273 5.25 -14.52 9.81
N SER A 274 5.63 -15.01 8.63
CA SER A 274 5.25 -14.38 7.36
C SER A 274 3.73 -14.41 7.14
N LEU A 275 3.06 -15.50 7.53
CA LEU A 275 1.59 -15.58 7.51
C LEU A 275 0.95 -14.60 8.51
N LEU A 276 1.53 -14.44 9.70
CA LEU A 276 1.07 -13.44 10.68
C LEU A 276 1.25 -12.02 10.15
N ALA A 277 2.38 -11.71 9.53
CA ALA A 277 2.63 -10.41 8.92
C ALA A 277 1.64 -10.12 7.78
N LEU A 278 1.32 -11.10 6.95
CA LEU A 278 0.30 -10.99 5.92
C LEU A 278 -1.10 -10.76 6.52
N LEU A 279 -1.47 -11.55 7.54
CA LEU A 279 -2.74 -11.39 8.25
C LEU A 279 -2.86 -10.00 8.87
N PHE A 280 -1.79 -9.52 9.51
CA PHE A 280 -1.72 -8.15 10.04
C PHE A 280 -1.96 -7.11 8.95
N GLY A 281 -1.33 -7.25 7.77
CA GLY A 281 -1.56 -6.38 6.64
C GLY A 281 -3.02 -6.37 6.16
N VAL A 282 -3.66 -7.54 6.09
CA VAL A 282 -5.09 -7.67 5.73
C VAL A 282 -5.98 -7.02 6.78
N ILE A 283 -5.73 -7.27 8.08
CA ILE A 283 -6.49 -6.66 9.17
C ILE A 283 -6.36 -5.13 9.12
N LEU A 284 -5.16 -4.61 8.90
CA LEU A 284 -4.92 -3.18 8.78
C LEU A 284 -5.70 -2.57 7.61
N LEU A 285 -5.72 -3.26 6.45
CA LEU A 285 -6.47 -2.85 5.27
C LEU A 285 -7.97 -2.79 5.55
N VAL A 286 -8.52 -3.84 6.13
CA VAL A 286 -9.95 -3.90 6.48
C VAL A 286 -10.30 -2.83 7.51
N ALA A 287 -9.46 -2.63 8.53
CA ALA A 287 -9.68 -1.59 9.54
C ALA A 287 -9.73 -0.19 8.92
N LEU A 288 -8.81 0.12 7.99
CA LEU A 288 -8.80 1.40 7.30
C LEU A 288 -10.01 1.59 6.38
N ASP A 289 -10.47 0.54 5.70
CA ASP A 289 -11.68 0.59 4.87
C ASP A 289 -12.94 0.84 5.72
N LEU A 290 -13.05 0.17 6.87
CA LEU A 290 -14.15 0.39 7.82
C LEU A 290 -14.15 1.81 8.39
N ILE A 291 -12.98 2.35 8.76
CA ILE A 291 -12.84 3.72 9.24
C ILE A 291 -13.24 4.72 8.15
N SER A 292 -12.78 4.52 6.93
CA SER A 292 -13.15 5.36 5.77
C SER A 292 -14.65 5.31 5.48
N GLY A 293 -15.28 4.13 5.55
CA GLY A 293 -16.71 3.93 5.36
C GLY A 293 -17.57 4.57 6.44
N ALA A 294 -17.15 4.48 7.71
CA ALA A 294 -17.84 5.09 8.83
C ALA A 294 -17.85 6.63 8.75
N MET A 295 -16.73 7.24 8.35
CA MET A 295 -16.64 8.70 8.17
C MET A 295 -17.50 9.20 6.99
N ARG A 296 -17.68 8.39 5.94
CA ARG A 296 -18.54 8.73 4.82
C ARG A 296 -20.03 8.75 5.22
N ARG A 297 -20.48 7.78 6.01
CA ARG A 297 -21.86 7.72 6.52
C ARG A 297 -22.18 8.88 7.46
N ASN A 298 -21.26 9.28 8.32
CA ASN A 298 -21.46 10.44 9.19
C ASN A 298 -21.61 11.76 8.42
N LYS A 299 -20.92 11.93 7.28
CA LYS A 299 -21.07 13.10 6.41
C LYS A 299 -22.41 13.15 5.67
N GLU A 300 -22.97 12.01 5.32
CA GLU A 300 -24.29 11.91 4.66
C GLU A 300 -25.45 12.13 5.64
N GLY A 301 -25.27 11.73 6.91
CA GLY A 301 -26.26 11.92 7.97
C GLY A 301 -26.34 13.36 8.53
N ASP A 302 -25.28 14.15 8.40
CA ASP A 302 -25.24 15.56 8.86
C ASP A 302 -25.80 16.55 7.83
N ASN A 303 -26.06 16.07 6.61
CA ASN A 303 -26.64 16.85 5.49
C ASN A 303 -28.12 16.52 5.21
N SER A 304 -28.75 15.67 6.01
CA SER A 304 -30.18 15.35 5.97
C SER A 304 -30.93 15.98 7.15
#